data_6c70ebfe1ec87fe2cef4a8420f95639a
#
_entry.id   6c70ebfe1ec87fe2cef4a8420f95639a
#
_cell.length_a   1.000
_cell.length_b   1.000
_cell.length_c   1.000
_cell.angle_alpha   90.00
_cell.angle_beta   90.00
_cell.angle_gamma   90.00
#
_symmetry.space_group_name_H-M   'P 1'
#
loop_
_entity.id
_entity.type
_entity.pdbx_description
1 polymer ?
#
loop_
_entity_poly.entity_id
_entity_poly.type
_entity_poly.pdbx_seq_one_letter_code
_entity_poly.pdbx_strand_id
1 'polypeptide(L)'
;MRKVIGVILAVLVIVGGLYFCGDWRVQSDDDAKQEAAIAQGIDTVPMLIMQVQKCSKLYTAEYRVHKIVTHDDALRLKGSLLKKQFDIKLPMADRKIAIHIDAKLKAYIDFSDFSEKNIERDGKKITIVLPDPQVSMTSSKIDQKNVRQYVALTRSDFSDAELADYQQQGRKAIIESIPKMGILESAQRNAAKVLVPMLKELGYAEEDITIAFRKQYGPKDMFSILKIVE
;
A
#
# COMPACT_ATOMS: atom_id res chain seq x y z
N MET A 1 36.24 59.56 -11.55
CA MET A 1 35.09 58.71 -11.58
C MET A 1 35.41 57.26 -12.01
N ARG A 2 36.14 57.01 -13.10
CA ARG A 2 36.50 55.63 -13.58
C ARG A 2 37.28 54.77 -12.59
N LYS A 3 38.16 55.36 -11.74
CA LYS A 3 38.92 54.61 -10.72
C LYS A 3 38.07 54.16 -9.52
N VAL A 4 37.02 54.92 -9.16
CA VAL A 4 36.12 54.59 -8.04
C VAL A 4 35.18 53.43 -8.42
N ILE A 5 34.72 53.40 -9.66
CA ILE A 5 33.86 52.31 -10.18
C ILE A 5 34.64 50.98 -10.20
N GLY A 6 35.92 51.00 -10.55
CA GLY A 6 36.76 49.78 -10.55
C GLY A 6 36.96 49.21 -9.14
N VAL A 7 37.11 50.08 -8.12
CA VAL A 7 37.23 49.61 -6.72
C VAL A 7 35.92 49.01 -6.20
N ILE A 8 34.79 49.61 -6.54
CA ILE A 8 33.47 49.09 -6.13
C ILE A 8 33.19 47.69 -6.77
N LEU A 9 33.55 47.54 -8.04
CA LEU A 9 33.40 46.26 -8.73
C LEU A 9 34.31 45.18 -8.13
N ALA A 10 35.56 45.50 -7.78
CA ALA A 10 36.46 44.57 -7.13
C ALA A 10 35.98 44.15 -5.74
N VAL A 11 35.41 45.06 -4.96
CA VAL A 11 34.82 44.73 -3.63
C VAL A 11 33.60 43.84 -3.77
N LEU A 12 32.71 44.06 -4.76
CA LEU A 12 31.54 43.18 -5.01
C LEU A 12 31.94 41.76 -5.42
N VAL A 13 33.00 41.60 -6.22
CA VAL A 13 33.52 40.29 -6.61
C VAL A 13 34.13 39.56 -5.40
N ILE A 14 34.83 40.25 -4.54
CA ILE A 14 35.41 39.66 -3.30
C ILE A 14 34.32 39.28 -2.32
N VAL A 15 33.31 40.11 -2.11
CA VAL A 15 32.19 39.82 -1.21
C VAL A 15 31.33 38.67 -1.78
N GLY A 16 31.04 38.68 -3.07
CA GLY A 16 30.33 37.57 -3.74
C GLY A 16 31.09 36.23 -3.69
N GLY A 17 32.42 36.28 -3.87
CA GLY A 17 33.28 35.12 -3.75
C GLY A 17 33.36 34.57 -2.32
N LEU A 18 33.35 35.43 -1.30
CA LEU A 18 33.31 35.00 0.11
C LEU A 18 31.94 34.40 0.51
N TYR A 19 30.85 34.93 -0.01
CA TYR A 19 29.52 34.37 0.19
C TYR A 19 29.37 33.00 -0.48
N PHE A 20 29.83 32.86 -1.72
CA PHE A 20 29.79 31.61 -2.46
C PHE A 20 30.70 30.53 -1.86
N CYS A 21 31.90 30.90 -1.37
CA CYS A 21 32.80 29.97 -0.68
C CYS A 21 32.28 29.56 0.72
N GLY A 22 31.52 30.45 1.40
CA GLY A 22 30.92 30.16 2.71
C GLY A 22 29.83 29.12 2.65
N ASP A 23 28.98 29.18 1.62
CA ASP A 23 27.85 28.26 1.46
C ASP A 23 28.33 26.82 1.08
N TRP A 24 29.40 26.73 0.28
CA TRP A 24 29.97 25.44 -0.10
C TRP A 24 30.75 24.75 1.03
N ARG A 25 31.28 25.54 1.98
CA ARG A 25 32.01 25.00 3.14
C ARG A 25 31.09 24.42 4.20
N VAL A 26 29.88 24.97 4.35
CA VAL A 26 28.88 24.45 5.31
C VAL A 26 28.38 23.07 4.86
N GLN A 27 28.16 22.86 3.56
CA GLN A 27 27.67 21.57 3.04
C GLN A 27 28.73 20.46 3.14
N SER A 28 30.01 20.76 2.93
CA SER A 28 31.08 19.78 3.04
C SER A 28 31.46 19.40 4.49
N ASP A 29 31.19 20.28 5.47
CA ASP A 29 31.48 19.98 6.87
C ASP A 29 30.40 19.06 7.52
N ASP A 30 29.17 19.11 7.04
CA ASP A 30 28.12 18.21 7.50
C ASP A 30 28.27 16.80 6.92
N ASP A 31 28.65 16.69 5.64
CA ASP A 31 28.97 15.40 4.99
C ASP A 31 30.20 14.75 5.63
N ALA A 32 31.26 15.54 5.92
CA ALA A 32 32.46 15.06 6.57
C ALA A 32 32.24 14.62 8.04
N LYS A 33 31.34 15.30 8.76
CA LYS A 33 30.96 14.89 10.13
C LYS A 33 30.13 13.62 10.14
N GLN A 34 29.28 13.40 9.14
CA GLN A 34 28.49 12.20 8.98
C GLN A 34 29.36 10.99 8.59
N GLU A 35 30.31 11.16 7.65
CA GLU A 35 31.31 10.13 7.35
C GLU A 35 32.22 9.83 8.55
N ALA A 36 32.62 10.84 9.33
CA ALA A 36 33.42 10.66 10.53
C ALA A 36 32.65 9.96 11.64
N ALA A 37 31.33 10.12 11.76
CA ALA A 37 30.49 9.41 12.73
C ALA A 37 30.40 7.91 12.41
N ILE A 38 30.31 7.55 11.14
CA ILE A 38 30.34 6.13 10.70
C ILE A 38 31.75 5.55 10.88
N ALA A 39 32.81 6.31 10.57
CA ALA A 39 34.20 5.90 10.75
C ALA A 39 34.59 5.75 12.23
N GLN A 40 33.91 6.44 13.17
CA GLN A 40 34.10 6.31 14.60
C GLN A 40 33.30 5.15 15.24
N GLY A 41 32.60 4.32 14.45
CA GLY A 41 31.87 3.14 14.93
C GLY A 41 30.66 3.49 15.80
N ILE A 42 30.08 4.69 15.64
CA ILE A 42 28.82 5.03 16.30
C ILE A 42 27.74 4.09 15.76
N ASP A 43 27.15 3.31 16.65
CA ASP A 43 26.09 2.39 16.29
C ASP A 43 24.79 3.17 15.95
N THR A 44 24.50 3.30 14.66
CA THR A 44 23.30 4.00 14.16
C THR A 44 22.04 3.12 14.16
N VAL A 45 22.20 1.79 14.41
CA VAL A 45 21.09 0.82 14.40
C VAL A 45 20.03 1.13 15.47
N PRO A 46 20.36 1.44 16.73
CA PRO A 46 19.33 1.77 17.73
C PRO A 46 18.51 3.00 17.33
N MET A 47 19.14 4.00 16.69
CA MET A 47 18.45 5.20 16.20
C MET A 47 17.49 4.83 15.06
N LEU A 48 17.93 4.01 14.12
CA LEU A 48 17.07 3.52 13.03
C LEU A 48 15.87 2.76 13.56
N ILE A 49 16.08 1.81 14.47
CA ILE A 49 15.01 1.02 15.09
C ILE A 49 14.00 1.96 15.75
N MET A 50 14.46 2.91 16.55
CA MET A 50 13.59 3.86 17.23
C MET A 50 12.79 4.73 16.24
N GLN A 51 13.39 5.18 15.15
CA GLN A 51 12.70 5.96 14.11
C GLN A 51 11.64 5.12 13.39
N VAL A 52 11.97 3.89 13.02
CA VAL A 52 11.05 2.97 12.35
C VAL A 52 9.90 2.57 13.27
N GLN A 53 10.18 2.25 14.53
CA GLN A 53 9.15 1.88 15.51
C GLN A 53 8.20 3.02 15.86
N LYS A 54 8.63 4.29 15.78
CA LYS A 54 7.72 5.45 15.92
C LYS A 54 6.61 5.46 14.89
N CYS A 55 6.85 4.88 13.72
CA CYS A 55 5.86 4.65 12.68
C CYS A 55 5.31 3.24 12.82
N SER A 56 4.48 2.94 13.82
CA SER A 56 3.95 1.58 14.05
C SER A 56 3.39 0.90 12.79
N LYS A 57 2.82 1.69 11.87
CA LYS A 57 2.33 1.22 10.55
C LYS A 57 2.70 2.21 9.47
N LEU A 58 3.40 1.74 8.43
CA LEU A 58 3.71 2.52 7.25
C LEU A 58 2.73 2.17 6.14
N TYR A 59 1.77 3.05 5.85
CA TYR A 59 0.86 2.91 4.72
C TYR A 59 1.58 3.32 3.43
N THR A 60 1.73 2.37 2.52
CA THR A 60 2.56 2.54 1.33
C THR A 60 1.80 2.47 0.02
N ALA A 61 0.58 1.90 0.01
CA ALA A 61 -0.28 1.89 -1.18
C ALA A 61 -1.75 1.98 -0.80
N GLU A 62 -2.54 2.68 -1.64
CA GLU A 62 -4.00 2.75 -1.55
C GLU A 62 -4.59 2.43 -2.92
N TYR A 63 -5.53 1.47 -2.97
CA TYR A 63 -6.27 1.11 -4.17
C TYR A 63 -7.76 1.33 -3.95
N ARG A 64 -8.41 1.86 -4.98
CA ARG A 64 -9.87 1.90 -5.06
C ARG A 64 -10.31 0.83 -6.03
N VAL A 65 -11.17 -0.06 -5.56
CA VAL A 65 -11.64 -1.21 -6.32
C VAL A 65 -13.14 -1.06 -6.54
N HIS A 66 -13.54 -1.17 -7.79
CA HIS A 66 -14.93 -1.20 -8.20
C HIS A 66 -15.26 -2.62 -8.67
N LYS A 67 -16.26 -3.26 -8.04
CA LYS A 67 -16.69 -4.62 -8.35
C LYS A 67 -18.18 -4.64 -8.66
N ILE A 68 -18.55 -5.28 -9.77
CA ILE A 68 -19.94 -5.53 -10.10
C ILE A 68 -20.25 -6.99 -9.73
N VAL A 69 -21.27 -7.18 -8.92
CA VAL A 69 -21.83 -8.48 -8.58
C VAL A 69 -23.16 -8.60 -9.32
N THR A 70 -23.30 -9.61 -10.15
CA THR A 70 -24.55 -9.93 -10.84
C THR A 70 -25.14 -11.22 -10.31
N HIS A 71 -26.44 -11.24 -10.10
CA HIS A 71 -27.15 -12.43 -9.70
C HIS A 71 -28.42 -12.59 -10.55
N ASP A 72 -28.58 -13.82 -11.09
CA ASP A 72 -29.76 -14.26 -11.83
C ASP A 72 -30.51 -15.30 -11.00
N ASP A 73 -31.71 -14.95 -10.56
CA ASP A 73 -32.60 -15.83 -9.80
C ASP A 73 -33.78 -16.24 -10.68
N ALA A 74 -33.72 -17.46 -11.17
CA ALA A 74 -34.78 -18.07 -11.98
C ALA A 74 -35.60 -19.05 -11.13
N LEU A 75 -36.90 -18.84 -11.07
CA LEU A 75 -37.80 -19.81 -10.41
C LEU A 75 -37.85 -21.11 -11.21
N ARG A 76 -37.53 -22.22 -10.54
CA ARG A 76 -37.53 -23.54 -11.12
C ARG A 76 -38.50 -24.45 -10.36
N LEU A 77 -39.39 -25.10 -11.09
CA LEU A 77 -40.28 -26.14 -10.55
C LEU A 77 -39.57 -27.48 -10.65
N LYS A 78 -39.19 -28.02 -9.50
CA LYS A 78 -38.57 -29.35 -9.39
C LYS A 78 -39.59 -30.34 -8.83
N GLY A 79 -39.69 -31.50 -9.43
CA GLY A 79 -40.56 -32.57 -8.95
C GLY A 79 -40.18 -33.92 -9.56
N SER A 80 -40.86 -34.97 -9.09
CA SER A 80 -40.78 -36.29 -9.68
C SER A 80 -42.18 -36.78 -10.06
N LEU A 81 -42.36 -37.16 -11.31
CA LEU A 81 -43.57 -37.76 -11.80
C LEU A 81 -43.23 -39.10 -12.49
N LEU A 82 -43.89 -40.18 -12.09
CA LEU A 82 -43.66 -41.52 -12.64
C LEU A 82 -42.18 -41.95 -12.63
N LYS A 83 -41.44 -41.70 -11.53
CA LYS A 83 -40.01 -42.00 -11.37
C LYS A 83 -39.06 -41.18 -12.26
N LYS A 84 -39.59 -40.21 -13.01
CA LYS A 84 -38.77 -39.24 -13.74
C LYS A 84 -38.73 -37.91 -12.99
N GLN A 85 -37.52 -37.41 -12.74
CA GLN A 85 -37.35 -36.10 -12.17
C GLN A 85 -37.48 -35.04 -13.28
N PHE A 86 -38.19 -33.95 -12.98
CA PHE A 86 -38.27 -32.80 -13.87
C PHE A 86 -37.76 -31.54 -13.15
N ASP A 87 -37.09 -30.67 -13.92
CA ASP A 87 -36.62 -29.36 -13.48
C ASP A 87 -36.99 -28.36 -14.60
N ILE A 88 -38.10 -27.68 -14.42
CA ILE A 88 -38.65 -26.76 -15.41
C ILE A 88 -38.46 -25.34 -14.94
N LYS A 89 -37.75 -24.53 -15.74
CA LYS A 89 -37.65 -23.10 -15.53
C LYS A 89 -39.01 -22.47 -15.85
N LEU A 90 -39.60 -21.74 -14.89
CA LEU A 90 -40.84 -21.03 -15.12
C LEU A 90 -40.56 -19.75 -15.93
N PRO A 91 -41.17 -19.60 -17.12
CA PRO A 91 -41.02 -18.38 -17.89
C PRO A 91 -41.63 -17.18 -17.16
N MET A 92 -41.05 -16.00 -17.36
CA MET A 92 -41.53 -14.74 -16.76
C MET A 92 -41.50 -14.70 -15.22
N ALA A 93 -40.68 -15.54 -14.56
CA ALA A 93 -40.49 -15.55 -13.12
C ALA A 93 -39.02 -15.29 -12.71
N ASP A 94 -38.29 -14.63 -13.57
CA ASP A 94 -36.87 -14.31 -13.34
C ASP A 94 -36.70 -13.01 -12.57
N ARG A 95 -35.74 -12.97 -11.66
CA ARG A 95 -35.21 -11.74 -11.04
C ARG A 95 -33.72 -11.62 -11.38
N LYS A 96 -33.28 -10.44 -11.71
CA LYS A 96 -31.86 -10.16 -11.97
C LYS A 96 -31.45 -8.89 -11.25
N ILE A 97 -30.28 -8.91 -10.68
CA ILE A 97 -29.70 -7.76 -10.04
C ILE A 97 -28.22 -7.60 -10.41
N ALA A 98 -27.79 -6.36 -10.56
CA ALA A 98 -26.40 -5.97 -10.67
C ALA A 98 -26.12 -4.91 -9.59
N ILE A 99 -25.19 -5.23 -8.71
CA ILE A 99 -24.80 -4.37 -7.59
C ILE A 99 -23.37 -3.90 -7.83
N HIS A 100 -23.17 -2.61 -7.75
CA HIS A 100 -21.88 -1.97 -7.82
C HIS A 100 -21.33 -1.78 -6.41
N ILE A 101 -20.14 -2.30 -6.15
CA ILE A 101 -19.48 -2.25 -4.84
C ILE A 101 -18.17 -1.50 -4.99
N ASP A 102 -18.05 -0.41 -4.24
CA ASP A 102 -16.83 0.38 -4.13
C ASP A 102 -16.10 0.02 -2.85
N ALA A 103 -14.84 -0.35 -2.96
CA ALA A 103 -14.00 -0.67 -1.82
C ALA A 103 -12.69 0.12 -1.86
N LYS A 104 -12.18 0.48 -0.67
CA LYS A 104 -10.84 1.02 -0.48
C LYS A 104 -9.97 0.00 0.21
N LEU A 105 -8.85 -0.30 -0.43
CA LEU A 105 -7.80 -1.17 0.10
C LEU A 105 -6.58 -0.32 0.44
N LYS A 106 -6.02 -0.49 1.63
CA LYS A 106 -4.76 0.13 2.03
C LYS A 106 -3.76 -0.95 2.39
N ALA A 107 -2.60 -0.91 1.74
CA ALA A 107 -1.49 -1.76 2.11
C ALA A 107 -0.53 -1.02 3.03
N TYR A 108 -0.05 -1.70 4.06
CA TYR A 108 0.86 -1.17 5.06
C TYR A 108 1.85 -2.23 5.51
N ILE A 109 2.97 -1.77 6.06
CA ILE A 109 3.95 -2.58 6.75
C ILE A 109 3.79 -2.32 8.25
N ASP A 110 3.67 -3.37 9.03
CA ASP A 110 3.57 -3.29 10.48
C ASP A 110 4.95 -3.41 11.10
N PHE A 111 5.40 -2.36 11.77
CA PHE A 111 6.70 -2.28 12.41
C PHE A 111 6.66 -2.56 13.93
N SER A 112 5.54 -3.02 14.47
CA SER A 112 5.39 -3.26 15.91
C SER A 112 6.45 -4.24 16.44
N ASP A 113 6.83 -5.24 15.64
CA ASP A 113 7.83 -6.26 16.00
C ASP A 113 9.20 -6.00 15.34
N PHE A 114 9.41 -4.83 14.75
CA PHE A 114 10.67 -4.48 14.12
C PHE A 114 11.76 -4.32 15.20
N SER A 115 12.90 -4.96 15.00
CA SER A 115 13.98 -5.00 15.98
C SER A 115 15.33 -5.15 15.29
N GLU A 116 16.40 -5.21 16.06
CA GLU A 116 17.75 -5.42 15.55
C GLU A 116 17.89 -6.70 14.69
N LYS A 117 17.09 -7.75 15.00
CA LYS A 117 17.04 -8.99 14.21
C LYS A 117 16.62 -8.80 12.75
N ASN A 118 16.05 -7.66 12.43
CA ASN A 118 15.62 -7.29 11.08
C ASN A 118 16.71 -6.54 10.30
N ILE A 119 17.88 -6.32 10.91
CA ILE A 119 18.97 -5.53 10.34
C ILE A 119 20.22 -6.39 10.31
N GLU A 120 20.77 -6.59 9.13
CA GLU A 120 22.03 -7.28 8.90
C GLU A 120 23.06 -6.28 8.39
N ARG A 121 24.25 -6.28 8.98
CA ARG A 121 25.37 -5.42 8.56
C ARG A 121 26.55 -6.26 8.13
N ASP A 122 27.13 -5.90 7.01
CA ASP A 122 28.38 -6.46 6.51
C ASP A 122 29.29 -5.31 6.04
N GLY A 123 30.19 -4.89 6.91
CA GLY A 123 31.06 -3.75 6.69
C GLY A 123 30.26 -2.45 6.53
N LYS A 124 30.30 -1.86 5.31
CA LYS A 124 29.53 -0.66 4.95
C LYS A 124 28.10 -0.98 4.50
N LYS A 125 27.81 -2.23 4.16
CA LYS A 125 26.51 -2.63 3.64
C LYS A 125 25.52 -2.86 4.77
N ILE A 126 24.28 -2.42 4.56
CA ILE A 126 23.15 -2.65 5.44
C ILE A 126 22.00 -3.32 4.68
N THR A 127 21.53 -4.44 5.20
CA THR A 127 20.34 -5.13 4.71
C THR A 127 19.23 -5.03 5.74
N ILE A 128 18.08 -4.49 5.35
CA ILE A 128 16.91 -4.41 6.21
C ILE A 128 15.87 -5.41 5.70
N VAL A 129 15.54 -6.38 6.56
CA VAL A 129 14.52 -7.39 6.29
C VAL A 129 13.19 -6.91 6.87
N LEU A 130 12.33 -6.40 6.01
CA LEU A 130 11.02 -5.87 6.40
C LEU A 130 10.01 -6.99 6.62
N PRO A 131 9.03 -6.77 7.52
CA PRO A 131 7.82 -7.59 7.57
C PRO A 131 7.05 -7.52 6.26
N ASP A 132 6.30 -8.59 5.99
CA ASP A 132 5.47 -8.64 4.80
C ASP A 132 4.36 -7.58 4.82
N PRO A 133 4.06 -6.90 3.71
CA PRO A 133 2.95 -5.97 3.65
C PRO A 133 1.63 -6.66 3.97
N GLN A 134 0.77 -5.97 4.71
CA GLN A 134 -0.60 -6.37 5.02
C GLN A 134 -1.57 -5.46 4.27
N VAL A 135 -2.77 -5.98 3.99
CA VAL A 135 -3.83 -5.19 3.35
C VAL A 135 -5.01 -5.08 4.28
N SER A 136 -5.53 -3.86 4.47
CA SER A 136 -6.78 -3.60 5.16
C SER A 136 -7.82 -3.05 4.18
N MET A 137 -9.04 -3.55 4.26
CA MET A 137 -10.19 -2.98 3.58
C MET A 137 -10.83 -1.94 4.51
N THR A 138 -10.60 -0.66 4.22
CA THR A 138 -11.08 0.45 5.08
C THR A 138 -12.51 0.84 4.81
N SER A 139 -13.04 0.52 3.64
CA SER A 139 -14.46 0.72 3.31
C SER A 139 -14.90 -0.26 2.24
N SER A 140 -16.18 -0.69 2.33
CA SER A 140 -16.88 -1.42 1.29
C SER A 140 -18.33 -0.94 1.30
N LYS A 141 -18.76 -0.28 0.21
CA LYS A 141 -20.09 0.33 0.11
C LYS A 141 -20.75 -0.07 -1.20
N ILE A 142 -22.07 -0.29 -1.14
CA ILE A 142 -22.89 -0.41 -2.36
C ILE A 142 -23.11 1.00 -2.90
N ASP A 143 -22.87 1.18 -4.18
CA ASP A 143 -23.30 2.36 -4.89
C ASP A 143 -24.79 2.24 -5.21
N GLN A 144 -25.62 2.75 -4.29
CA GLN A 144 -27.08 2.70 -4.38
C GLN A 144 -27.62 3.32 -5.68
N LYS A 145 -26.93 4.31 -6.25
CA LYS A 145 -27.36 4.99 -7.47
C LYS A 145 -27.24 4.11 -8.71
N ASN A 146 -26.31 3.18 -8.67
CA ASN A 146 -26.00 2.29 -9.79
C ASN A 146 -26.51 0.86 -9.61
N VAL A 147 -27.29 0.56 -8.58
CA VAL A 147 -28.00 -0.71 -8.46
C VAL A 147 -29.01 -0.83 -9.59
N ARG A 148 -28.91 -1.88 -10.38
CA ARG A 148 -29.81 -2.21 -11.47
C ARG A 148 -30.51 -3.52 -11.14
N GLN A 149 -31.83 -3.50 -11.12
CA GLN A 149 -32.65 -4.69 -10.88
C GLN A 149 -33.73 -4.84 -11.95
N TYR A 150 -34.01 -6.07 -12.28
CA TYR A 150 -35.16 -6.50 -13.03
C TYR A 150 -35.91 -7.53 -12.23
N VAL A 151 -37.19 -7.29 -11.96
CA VAL A 151 -38.05 -8.19 -11.20
C VAL A 151 -39.29 -8.45 -12.03
N ALA A 152 -39.56 -9.72 -12.32
CA ALA A 152 -40.78 -10.11 -13.02
C ALA A 152 -42.03 -9.80 -12.16
N LEU A 153 -43.15 -9.50 -12.79
CA LEU A 153 -44.40 -9.12 -12.14
C LEU A 153 -44.93 -10.14 -11.13
N THR A 154 -44.50 -11.39 -11.26
CA THR A 154 -44.90 -12.52 -10.38
C THR A 154 -43.98 -12.70 -9.18
N ARG A 155 -42.97 -11.84 -9.02
CA ARG A 155 -41.94 -11.95 -7.98
C ARG A 155 -41.91 -10.71 -7.09
N SER A 156 -41.51 -10.90 -5.83
CA SER A 156 -41.18 -9.79 -4.94
C SER A 156 -39.82 -9.17 -5.25
N ASP A 157 -39.65 -7.92 -4.90
CA ASP A 157 -38.37 -7.22 -4.95
C ASP A 157 -37.30 -7.93 -4.09
N PHE A 158 -36.03 -7.61 -4.33
CA PHE A 158 -34.93 -8.09 -3.51
C PHE A 158 -35.02 -7.48 -2.10
N SER A 159 -34.97 -8.31 -1.10
CA SER A 159 -34.95 -7.90 0.29
C SER A 159 -33.60 -7.32 0.71
N ASP A 160 -33.59 -6.51 1.78
CA ASP A 160 -32.35 -5.99 2.36
C ASP A 160 -31.39 -7.08 2.78
N ALA A 161 -31.90 -8.24 3.23
CA ALA A 161 -31.09 -9.39 3.58
C ALA A 161 -30.37 -10.00 2.34
N GLU A 162 -31.07 -10.10 1.20
CA GLU A 162 -30.46 -10.56 -0.07
C GLU A 162 -29.41 -9.56 -0.54
N LEU A 163 -29.69 -8.25 -0.44
CA LEU A 163 -28.72 -7.21 -0.81
C LEU A 163 -27.46 -7.25 0.06
N ALA A 164 -27.63 -7.49 1.37
CA ALA A 164 -26.51 -7.64 2.30
C ALA A 164 -25.66 -8.88 1.97
N ASP A 165 -26.30 -9.99 1.61
CA ASP A 165 -25.59 -11.21 1.18
C ASP A 165 -24.78 -10.98 -0.10
N TYR A 166 -25.36 -10.32 -1.10
CA TYR A 166 -24.63 -9.97 -2.34
C TYR A 166 -23.49 -9.00 -2.08
N GLN A 167 -23.65 -8.07 -1.14
CA GLN A 167 -22.55 -7.20 -0.71
C GLN A 167 -21.42 -8.02 -0.08
N GLN A 168 -21.74 -8.99 0.76
CA GLN A 168 -20.75 -9.87 1.35
C GLN A 168 -20.04 -10.73 0.31
N GLN A 169 -20.76 -11.28 -0.66
CA GLN A 169 -20.18 -12.02 -1.79
C GLN A 169 -19.22 -11.13 -2.60
N GLY A 170 -19.61 -9.90 -2.89
CA GLY A 170 -18.75 -8.95 -3.59
C GLY A 170 -17.50 -8.57 -2.79
N ARG A 171 -17.65 -8.37 -1.48
CA ARG A 171 -16.51 -8.16 -0.57
C ARG A 171 -15.54 -9.33 -0.60
N LYS A 172 -16.05 -10.57 -0.52
CA LYS A 172 -15.25 -11.78 -0.62
C LYS A 172 -14.51 -11.87 -1.96
N ALA A 173 -15.20 -11.58 -3.06
CA ALA A 173 -14.61 -11.61 -4.39
C ALA A 173 -13.50 -10.54 -4.57
N ILE A 174 -13.64 -9.37 -3.94
CA ILE A 174 -12.58 -8.35 -3.89
C ILE A 174 -11.37 -8.88 -3.12
N ILE A 175 -11.59 -9.46 -1.94
CA ILE A 175 -10.54 -10.04 -1.11
C ILE A 175 -9.75 -11.10 -1.88
N GLU A 176 -10.44 -12.02 -2.54
CA GLU A 176 -9.83 -13.08 -3.35
C GLU A 176 -9.03 -12.55 -4.55
N SER A 177 -9.31 -11.33 -4.99
CA SER A 177 -8.59 -10.69 -6.10
C SER A 177 -7.35 -9.90 -5.68
N ILE A 178 -7.16 -9.61 -4.37
CA ILE A 178 -6.04 -8.80 -3.85
C ILE A 178 -4.67 -9.27 -4.37
N PRO A 179 -4.31 -10.58 -4.36
CA PRO A 179 -3.00 -11.03 -4.83
C PRO A 179 -2.74 -10.73 -6.31
N LYS A 180 -3.82 -10.60 -7.10
CA LYS A 180 -3.73 -10.34 -8.55
C LYS A 180 -3.70 -8.85 -8.88
N MET A 181 -3.93 -7.97 -7.90
CA MET A 181 -4.00 -6.52 -8.10
C MET A 181 -2.63 -5.83 -8.08
N GLY A 182 -1.56 -6.50 -7.66
CA GLY A 182 -0.22 -5.90 -7.53
C GLY A 182 -0.09 -4.87 -6.41
N ILE A 183 -1.04 -4.82 -5.46
CA ILE A 183 -1.02 -3.87 -4.34
C ILE A 183 0.12 -4.19 -3.35
N LEU A 184 0.42 -5.47 -3.16
CA LEU A 184 1.50 -5.92 -2.27
C LEU A 184 2.87 -5.55 -2.83
N GLU A 185 3.11 -5.80 -4.11
CA GLU A 185 4.34 -5.43 -4.80
C GLU A 185 4.52 -3.90 -4.85
N SER A 186 3.42 -3.18 -5.03
CA SER A 186 3.44 -1.71 -4.96
C SER A 186 3.78 -1.23 -3.55
N ALA A 187 3.25 -1.88 -2.53
CA ALA A 187 3.55 -1.57 -1.15
C ALA A 187 5.04 -1.82 -0.82
N GLN A 188 5.61 -2.92 -1.29
CA GLN A 188 7.03 -3.23 -1.12
C GLN A 188 7.92 -2.18 -1.78
N ARG A 189 7.66 -1.86 -3.06
CA ARG A 189 8.45 -0.84 -3.78
C ARG A 189 8.35 0.54 -3.13
N ASN A 190 7.17 0.92 -2.66
CA ASN A 190 6.99 2.22 -2.03
C ASN A 190 7.61 2.29 -0.63
N ALA A 191 7.64 1.18 0.12
CA ALA A 191 8.35 1.10 1.39
C ALA A 191 9.85 1.35 1.21
N ALA A 192 10.47 0.73 0.20
CA ALA A 192 11.86 0.99 -0.12
C ALA A 192 12.11 2.46 -0.44
N LYS A 193 11.23 3.10 -1.24
CA LYS A 193 11.34 4.54 -1.55
C LYS A 193 11.26 5.45 -0.33
N VAL A 194 10.61 5.03 0.73
CA VAL A 194 10.54 5.80 1.99
C VAL A 194 11.75 5.53 2.87
N LEU A 195 12.20 4.28 2.94
CA LEU A 195 13.26 3.90 3.87
C LEU A 195 14.67 4.23 3.35
N VAL A 196 14.91 4.13 2.04
CA VAL A 196 16.22 4.44 1.46
C VAL A 196 16.69 5.86 1.79
N PRO A 197 15.88 6.92 1.62
CA PRO A 197 16.28 8.27 2.05
C PRO A 197 16.62 8.38 3.54
N MET A 198 15.83 7.72 4.41
CA MET A 198 16.11 7.71 5.85
C MET A 198 17.46 7.07 6.18
N LEU A 199 17.82 6.01 5.48
CA LEU A 199 19.13 5.36 5.66
C LEU A 199 20.27 6.23 5.13
N LYS A 200 20.04 6.96 4.06
CA LYS A 200 21.01 7.95 3.53
C LYS A 200 21.27 9.06 4.54
N GLU A 201 20.23 9.57 5.22
CA GLU A 201 20.38 10.53 6.31
C GLU A 201 21.17 9.98 7.51
N LEU A 202 21.19 8.64 7.69
CA LEU A 202 22.01 7.97 8.69
C LEU A 202 23.45 7.70 8.21
N GLY A 203 23.78 8.11 6.97
CA GLY A 203 25.12 8.07 6.41
C GLY A 203 25.45 6.84 5.56
N TYR A 204 24.44 6.00 5.20
CA TYR A 204 24.65 4.89 4.28
C TYR A 204 24.61 5.36 2.83
N ALA A 205 25.53 4.89 1.97
CA ALA A 205 25.45 5.12 0.55
C ALA A 205 24.32 4.27 -0.07
N GLU A 206 23.67 4.79 -1.11
CA GLU A 206 22.49 4.13 -1.71
C GLU A 206 22.84 2.73 -2.26
N GLU A 207 24.03 2.54 -2.81
CA GLU A 207 24.56 1.26 -3.30
C GLU A 207 24.81 0.23 -2.17
N ASP A 208 24.96 0.68 -0.93
CA ASP A 208 25.20 -0.17 0.23
C ASP A 208 23.90 -0.56 0.96
N ILE A 209 22.74 -0.02 0.52
CA ILE A 209 21.44 -0.27 1.14
C ILE A 209 20.69 -1.36 0.40
N THR A 210 20.29 -2.41 1.11
CA THR A 210 19.41 -3.46 0.60
C THR A 210 18.15 -3.55 1.44
N ILE A 211 16.97 -3.45 0.78
CA ILE A 211 15.68 -3.68 1.42
C ILE A 211 15.14 -5.04 0.95
N ALA A 212 14.96 -5.96 1.87
CA ALA A 212 14.44 -7.30 1.60
C ALA A 212 13.11 -7.51 2.33
N PHE A 213 12.33 -8.48 1.85
CA PHE A 213 11.07 -8.93 2.49
C PHE A 213 11.15 -10.41 2.79
N ARG A 214 10.50 -10.86 3.88
CA ARG A 214 10.64 -12.23 4.38
C ARG A 214 10.08 -13.30 3.46
N LYS A 215 9.01 -13.00 2.69
CA LYS A 215 8.33 -13.96 1.82
C LYS A 215 8.00 -13.41 0.44
N GLN A 216 7.94 -14.33 -0.52
CA GLN A 216 7.16 -14.13 -1.75
C GLN A 216 5.76 -14.68 -1.50
N TYR A 217 4.71 -13.88 -1.76
CA TYR A 217 3.33 -14.25 -1.51
C TYR A 217 2.85 -15.38 -2.41
N GLY A 218 2.29 -16.44 -1.80
CA GLY A 218 1.56 -17.49 -2.50
C GLY A 218 0.05 -17.36 -2.29
N PRO A 219 -0.77 -18.03 -3.12
CA PRO A 219 -2.23 -18.00 -2.99
C PRO A 219 -2.76 -18.51 -1.64
N LYS A 220 -1.95 -19.29 -0.90
CA LYS A 220 -2.32 -19.85 0.41
C LYS A 220 -2.10 -18.86 1.58
N ASP A 221 -1.32 -17.81 1.38
CA ASP A 221 -0.99 -16.85 2.43
C ASP A 221 -2.04 -15.74 2.59
N MET A 222 -3.10 -15.78 1.78
CA MET A 222 -4.09 -14.73 1.61
C MET A 222 -4.84 -14.36 2.90
N PHE A 223 -5.18 -15.35 3.73
CA PHE A 223 -5.90 -15.12 4.99
C PHE A 223 -5.02 -14.53 6.09
N SER A 224 -3.70 -14.75 6.04
CA SER A 224 -2.76 -14.16 6.99
C SER A 224 -2.40 -12.70 6.68
N ILE A 225 -2.60 -12.29 5.42
CA ILE A 225 -2.28 -10.94 4.92
C ILE A 225 -3.44 -9.95 5.22
N LEU A 226 -4.66 -10.48 5.33
CA LEU A 226 -5.86 -9.66 5.47
C LEU A 226 -6.19 -9.45 6.94
N LYS A 227 -5.87 -8.29 7.47
CA LYS A 227 -6.52 -7.79 8.70
C LYS A 227 -7.79 -7.05 8.31
N ILE A 228 -8.94 -7.69 8.53
CA ILE A 228 -10.23 -7.02 8.44
C ILE A 228 -10.31 -6.12 9.66
N VAL A 229 -10.32 -4.81 9.45
CA VAL A 229 -10.65 -3.85 10.50
C VAL A 229 -12.17 -3.86 10.56
N GLU A 230 -12.73 -4.48 11.62
CA GLU A 230 -14.13 -4.39 12.01
C GLU A 230 -14.47 -2.97 12.44
#